data_75bb71294b452d7e94ed6bfd0f814f62
#
_entry.id   75bb71294b452d7e94ed6bfd0f814f62
#
_cell.length_a   1.000
_cell.length_b   1.000
_cell.length_c   1.000
_cell.angle_alpha   90.00
_cell.angle_beta   90.00
_cell.angle_gamma   90.00
#
_symmetry.space_group_name_H-M   'P 1'
#
loop_
_entity.id
_entity.type
_entity.pdbx_description
1 polymer ?
#
loop_
_entity_poly.entity_id
_entity_poly.type
_entity_poly.pdbx_seq_one_letter_code
_entity_poly.pdbx_strand_id
1 'polypeptide(L)'
;IYSVGMPDDWANWKGSWENITSTYGLEHDDTDMTSSEELSIFESEKDSPTKDIGDVGQAFGPTAVDMDVVQPYKASTWDSIPDWAKDPDGKWTISYLGTMSALVNTNNISDPITSWEDLKNSDAKVTLGDVLRGASSQMAVLYCAYAMGGDAENLDPAFDYFKELASEGRIDVADGSVERLTRGEIDVLVTRV
;
A
#
# COMPACT_ATOMS: atom_id res chain seq x y z
N ILE A 1 -2.39 12.15 -19.96
CA ILE A 1 -2.97 11.22 -18.98
C ILE A 1 -2.68 11.79 -17.61
N TYR A 2 -3.72 11.93 -16.81
CA TYR A 2 -3.62 12.37 -15.42
C TYR A 2 -3.86 11.17 -14.50
N SER A 3 -2.81 10.76 -13.75
CA SER A 3 -2.90 9.65 -12.81
C SER A 3 -2.88 10.12 -11.35
N VAL A 4 -3.20 9.22 -10.47
CA VAL A 4 -3.05 9.38 -9.01
C VAL A 4 -2.41 8.12 -8.41
N GLY A 5 -1.53 8.29 -7.44
CA GLY A 5 -0.87 7.21 -6.73
C GLY A 5 0.15 6.41 -7.56
N MET A 6 0.67 7.00 -8.65
CA MET A 6 1.60 6.34 -9.57
C MET A 6 2.93 7.12 -9.69
N PRO A 7 3.58 7.50 -8.56
CA PRO A 7 4.79 8.32 -8.59
C PRO A 7 5.97 7.58 -9.23
N ASP A 8 6.92 8.33 -9.76
CA ASP A 8 8.07 7.86 -10.53
C ASP A 8 8.93 6.79 -9.84
N ASP A 9 9.08 6.89 -8.53
CA ASP A 9 9.94 6.03 -7.71
C ASP A 9 9.23 4.77 -7.19
N TRP A 10 7.96 4.58 -7.53
CA TRP A 10 7.16 3.43 -7.12
C TRP A 10 6.91 2.47 -8.28
N ALA A 11 7.04 1.16 -8.05
CA ALA A 11 6.69 0.08 -9.00
C ALA A 11 7.22 0.28 -10.43
N ASN A 12 8.31 1.06 -10.61
CA ASN A 12 8.85 1.47 -11.91
C ASN A 12 7.84 2.22 -12.80
N TRP A 13 6.95 3.01 -12.20
CA TRP A 13 6.00 3.82 -12.97
C TRP A 13 6.73 4.77 -13.94
N LYS A 14 7.87 5.36 -13.53
CA LYS A 14 8.69 6.18 -14.43
C LYS A 14 9.01 5.47 -15.75
N GLY A 15 9.57 4.25 -15.68
CA GLY A 15 9.90 3.50 -16.89
C GLY A 15 8.67 3.12 -17.73
N SER A 16 7.53 2.86 -17.07
CA SER A 16 6.27 2.57 -17.75
C SER A 16 5.77 3.80 -18.51
N TRP A 17 5.75 4.98 -17.88
CA TRP A 17 5.31 6.23 -18.49
C TRP A 17 6.26 6.72 -19.59
N GLU A 18 7.58 6.60 -19.41
CA GLU A 18 8.57 6.91 -20.47
C GLU A 18 8.32 6.06 -21.73
N ASN A 19 8.00 4.78 -21.55
CA ASN A 19 7.67 3.88 -22.67
C ASN A 19 6.35 4.27 -23.35
N ILE A 20 5.30 4.58 -22.58
CA ILE A 20 4.01 5.03 -23.12
C ILE A 20 4.16 6.35 -23.87
N THR A 21 4.86 7.32 -23.30
CA THR A 21 5.12 8.61 -23.94
C THR A 21 5.90 8.45 -25.24
N SER A 22 6.97 7.64 -25.26
CA SER A 22 7.78 7.42 -26.45
C SER A 22 7.03 6.67 -27.56
N THR A 23 6.14 5.74 -27.18
CA THR A 23 5.42 4.89 -28.13
C THR A 23 4.19 5.59 -28.72
N TYR A 24 3.46 6.33 -27.90
CA TYR A 24 2.15 6.89 -28.26
C TYR A 24 2.10 8.42 -28.31
N GLY A 25 3.17 9.11 -27.90
CA GLY A 25 3.21 10.57 -27.84
C GLY A 25 2.27 11.17 -26.78
N LEU A 26 1.95 10.41 -25.73
CA LEU A 26 1.07 10.85 -24.65
C LEU A 26 1.88 11.50 -23.54
N GLU A 27 1.48 12.69 -23.13
CA GLU A 27 2.00 13.32 -21.93
C GLU A 27 1.35 12.70 -20.69
N HIS A 28 2.10 12.64 -19.58
CA HIS A 28 1.65 12.10 -18.31
C HIS A 28 1.96 13.07 -17.18
N ASP A 29 1.04 13.18 -16.24
CA ASP A 29 1.19 13.94 -15.00
C ASP A 29 0.56 13.14 -13.86
N ASP A 30 1.27 12.97 -12.74
CA ASP A 30 0.81 12.21 -11.58
C ASP A 30 0.63 13.12 -10.37
N THR A 31 -0.33 12.76 -9.52
CA THR A 31 -0.46 13.34 -8.17
C THR A 31 -0.36 12.21 -7.16
N ASP A 32 0.74 12.14 -6.42
CA ASP A 32 0.92 11.14 -5.38
C ASP A 32 -0.05 11.35 -4.23
N MET A 33 -0.75 10.28 -3.84
CA MET A 33 -1.69 10.28 -2.72
C MET A 33 -1.97 8.86 -2.21
N THR A 34 -2.55 8.75 -1.04
CA THR A 34 -2.96 7.46 -0.47
C THR A 34 -4.23 6.93 -1.13
N SER A 35 -4.44 5.60 -1.11
CA SER A 35 -5.61 4.96 -1.72
C SER A 35 -6.96 5.54 -1.24
N SER A 36 -7.06 5.96 0.03
CA SER A 36 -8.29 6.58 0.54
C SER A 36 -8.49 8.00 0.00
N GLU A 37 -7.41 8.76 -0.21
CA GLU A 37 -7.47 10.08 -0.82
C GLU A 37 -7.86 10.00 -2.29
N GLU A 38 -7.32 9.02 -3.03
CA GLU A 38 -7.69 8.75 -4.42
C GLU A 38 -9.19 8.51 -4.56
N LEU A 39 -9.77 7.61 -3.76
CA LEU A 39 -11.20 7.35 -3.81
C LEU A 39 -12.03 8.60 -3.45
N SER A 40 -11.56 9.42 -2.50
CA SER A 40 -12.22 10.66 -2.13
C SER A 40 -12.21 11.68 -3.28
N ILE A 41 -11.10 11.77 -4.03
CA ILE A 41 -11.01 12.61 -5.23
C ILE A 41 -11.96 12.09 -6.32
N PHE A 42 -11.94 10.78 -6.62
CA PHE A 42 -12.83 10.19 -7.63
C PHE A 42 -14.29 10.43 -7.29
N GLU A 43 -14.69 10.32 -6.01
CA GLU A 43 -16.05 10.60 -5.57
C GLU A 43 -16.41 12.07 -5.74
N SER A 44 -15.55 12.97 -5.31
CA SER A 44 -15.81 14.42 -5.38
C SER A 44 -15.86 14.95 -6.81
N GLU A 45 -15.16 14.31 -7.74
CA GLU A 45 -15.06 14.68 -9.15
C GLU A 45 -15.94 13.81 -10.09
N LYS A 46 -16.81 12.95 -9.54
CA LYS A 46 -17.58 11.96 -10.30
C LYS A 46 -18.34 12.54 -11.49
N ASP A 47 -18.93 13.73 -11.32
CA ASP A 47 -19.71 14.40 -12.38
C ASP A 47 -18.83 15.16 -13.38
N SER A 48 -17.55 15.39 -13.08
CA SER A 48 -16.60 16.09 -13.93
C SER A 48 -15.16 15.60 -13.65
N PRO A 49 -14.81 14.36 -14.04
CA PRO A 49 -13.52 13.76 -13.71
C PRO A 49 -12.35 14.53 -14.29
N THR A 50 -11.31 14.74 -13.49
CA THR A 50 -10.02 15.31 -13.92
C THR A 50 -8.91 14.28 -13.97
N LYS A 51 -9.16 13.07 -13.46
CA LYS A 51 -8.21 11.94 -13.42
C LYS A 51 -8.66 10.82 -14.35
N ASP A 52 -7.70 10.21 -15.03
CA ASP A 52 -7.93 9.14 -15.99
C ASP A 52 -7.74 7.75 -15.37
N ILE A 53 -6.80 7.62 -14.42
CA ILE A 53 -6.40 6.34 -13.83
C ILE A 53 -5.83 6.53 -12.42
N GLY A 54 -5.96 5.52 -11.56
CA GLY A 54 -5.36 5.50 -10.23
C GLY A 54 -4.77 4.13 -9.85
N ASP A 55 -3.80 4.15 -8.93
CA ASP A 55 -3.17 2.96 -8.34
C ASP A 55 -3.55 2.83 -6.87
N VAL A 56 -4.60 2.09 -6.61
CA VAL A 56 -5.08 1.82 -5.24
C VAL A 56 -4.66 0.42 -4.78
N GLY A 57 -4.45 0.25 -3.48
CA GLY A 57 -4.29 -1.09 -2.92
C GLY A 57 -5.51 -1.98 -3.19
N GLN A 58 -5.30 -3.27 -3.41
CA GLN A 58 -6.34 -4.23 -3.81
C GLN A 58 -7.61 -4.15 -2.94
N ALA A 59 -7.47 -3.95 -1.63
CA ALA A 59 -8.60 -3.84 -0.71
C ALA A 59 -9.55 -2.66 -1.03
N PHE A 60 -9.06 -1.64 -1.73
CA PHE A 60 -9.85 -0.47 -2.15
C PHE A 60 -10.58 -0.67 -3.49
N GLY A 61 -10.21 -1.69 -4.28
CA GLY A 61 -10.87 -2.00 -5.55
C GLY A 61 -12.39 -2.23 -5.41
N PRO A 62 -12.86 -3.15 -4.55
CA PRO A 62 -14.28 -3.33 -4.27
C PRO A 62 -14.97 -2.05 -3.78
N THR A 63 -14.31 -1.27 -2.92
CA THR A 63 -14.83 0.01 -2.44
C THR A 63 -15.04 1.01 -3.59
N ALA A 64 -14.09 1.12 -4.53
CA ALA A 64 -14.22 1.97 -5.71
C ALA A 64 -15.41 1.54 -6.59
N VAL A 65 -15.67 0.23 -6.68
CA VAL A 65 -16.86 -0.31 -7.39
C VAL A 65 -18.16 0.07 -6.68
N ASP A 66 -18.21 -0.08 -5.36
CA ASP A 66 -19.42 0.24 -4.56
C ASP A 66 -19.73 1.74 -4.57
N MET A 67 -18.70 2.60 -4.59
CA MET A 67 -18.82 4.06 -4.74
C MET A 67 -19.24 4.47 -6.16
N ASP A 68 -19.20 3.55 -7.13
CA ASP A 68 -19.47 3.80 -8.56
C ASP A 68 -18.60 4.93 -9.14
N VAL A 69 -17.29 4.90 -8.82
CA VAL A 69 -16.29 5.89 -9.26
C VAL A 69 -15.33 5.36 -10.31
N VAL A 70 -15.51 4.12 -10.76
CA VAL A 70 -14.68 3.47 -11.78
C VAL A 70 -15.52 2.93 -12.93
N GLN A 71 -14.99 3.02 -14.14
CA GLN A 71 -15.62 2.51 -15.35
C GLN A 71 -15.03 1.15 -15.73
N PRO A 72 -15.85 0.25 -16.33
CA PRO A 72 -15.33 -1.02 -16.84
C PRO A 72 -14.41 -0.77 -18.05
N TYR A 73 -13.22 -1.37 -18.01
CA TYR A 73 -12.29 -1.39 -19.12
C TYR A 73 -11.56 -2.74 -19.19
N LYS A 74 -11.67 -3.41 -20.33
CA LYS A 74 -10.97 -4.68 -20.58
C LYS A 74 -9.93 -4.45 -21.67
N ALA A 75 -8.65 -4.41 -21.26
CA ALA A 75 -7.53 -4.29 -22.19
C ALA A 75 -7.47 -5.49 -23.15
N SER A 76 -6.75 -5.36 -24.27
CA SER A 76 -6.57 -6.47 -25.24
C SER A 76 -5.89 -7.71 -24.63
N THR A 77 -5.20 -7.55 -23.51
CA THR A 77 -4.53 -8.61 -22.74
C THR A 77 -5.38 -9.16 -21.60
N TRP A 78 -6.66 -8.76 -21.50
CA TRP A 78 -7.56 -9.10 -20.39
C TRP A 78 -7.62 -10.59 -20.08
N ASP A 79 -7.68 -11.44 -21.10
CA ASP A 79 -7.79 -12.90 -20.94
C ASP A 79 -6.50 -13.54 -20.41
N SER A 80 -5.37 -12.84 -20.49
CA SER A 80 -4.10 -13.30 -19.91
C SER A 80 -3.92 -12.93 -18.43
N ILE A 81 -4.77 -12.06 -17.88
CA ILE A 81 -4.75 -11.69 -16.46
C ILE A 81 -5.46 -12.81 -15.67
N PRO A 82 -4.83 -13.38 -14.63
CA PRO A 82 -5.47 -14.38 -13.79
C PRO A 82 -6.78 -13.88 -13.18
N ASP A 83 -7.77 -14.76 -12.99
CA ASP A 83 -9.09 -14.37 -12.47
C ASP A 83 -9.03 -13.76 -11.07
N TRP A 84 -8.09 -14.21 -10.23
CA TRP A 84 -7.88 -13.62 -8.89
C TRP A 84 -7.29 -12.20 -8.91
N ALA A 85 -6.74 -11.76 -10.06
CA ALA A 85 -6.06 -10.49 -10.23
C ALA A 85 -6.89 -9.44 -10.98
N LYS A 86 -8.20 -9.65 -11.13
CA LYS A 86 -9.08 -8.75 -11.87
C LYS A 86 -10.52 -8.82 -11.36
N ASP A 87 -11.22 -7.71 -11.46
CA ASP A 87 -12.67 -7.68 -11.30
C ASP A 87 -13.35 -8.29 -12.55
N PRO A 88 -14.30 -9.22 -12.43
CA PRO A 88 -14.90 -9.88 -13.58
C PRO A 88 -15.60 -8.93 -14.57
N ASP A 89 -16.11 -7.78 -14.08
CA ASP A 89 -16.74 -6.76 -14.89
C ASP A 89 -15.74 -5.77 -15.52
N GLY A 90 -14.45 -5.86 -15.15
CA GLY A 90 -13.39 -5.04 -15.71
C GLY A 90 -13.21 -3.68 -15.04
N LYS A 91 -13.69 -3.51 -13.83
CA LYS A 91 -13.62 -2.24 -13.11
C LYS A 91 -12.25 -1.98 -12.46
N TRP A 92 -11.48 -3.03 -12.18
CA TRP A 92 -10.09 -2.93 -11.72
C TRP A 92 -9.27 -4.16 -12.11
N THR A 93 -7.95 -4.01 -12.10
CA THR A 93 -6.98 -5.10 -12.25
C THR A 93 -5.80 -4.88 -11.32
N ILE A 94 -5.16 -5.97 -10.87
CA ILE A 94 -3.86 -5.91 -10.21
C ILE A 94 -2.78 -5.75 -11.29
N SER A 95 -1.98 -4.70 -11.21
CA SER A 95 -0.89 -4.42 -12.15
C SER A 95 0.46 -4.96 -11.67
N TYR A 96 0.66 -5.10 -10.37
CA TYR A 96 1.88 -5.63 -9.75
C TYR A 96 1.60 -6.16 -8.35
N LEU A 97 2.57 -6.89 -7.80
CA LEU A 97 2.56 -7.43 -6.45
C LEU A 97 3.79 -6.95 -5.70
N GLY A 98 3.63 -6.67 -4.42
CA GLY A 98 4.73 -6.39 -3.50
C GLY A 98 4.75 -7.41 -2.37
N THR A 99 5.93 -7.63 -1.78
CA THR A 99 6.09 -8.46 -0.59
C THR A 99 6.05 -7.57 0.65
N MET A 100 5.20 -7.92 1.62
CA MET A 100 5.26 -7.26 2.93
C MET A 100 6.55 -7.65 3.64
N SER A 101 7.30 -6.65 4.08
CA SER A 101 8.61 -6.82 4.70
C SER A 101 8.79 -5.85 5.86
N ALA A 102 9.71 -6.17 6.76
CA ALA A 102 10.20 -5.24 7.78
C ALA A 102 11.57 -4.72 7.35
N LEU A 103 11.67 -3.43 7.11
CA LEU A 103 12.95 -2.75 6.94
C LEU A 103 13.48 -2.37 8.32
N VAL A 104 14.69 -2.80 8.65
CA VAL A 104 15.31 -2.59 9.97
C VAL A 104 16.52 -1.66 9.83
N ASN A 105 16.60 -0.64 10.68
CA ASN A 105 17.79 0.21 10.77
C ASN A 105 18.89 -0.51 11.56
N THR A 106 19.83 -1.12 10.87
CA THR A 106 20.95 -1.88 11.47
C THR A 106 21.98 -1.02 12.18
N ASN A 107 21.90 0.32 12.08
CA ASN A 107 22.73 1.21 12.87
C ASN A 107 22.20 1.34 14.32
N ASN A 108 20.91 1.18 14.50
CA ASN A 108 20.27 1.29 15.81
C ASN A 108 20.02 -0.09 16.44
N ILE A 109 19.75 -1.10 15.61
CA ILE A 109 19.40 -2.46 16.03
C ILE A 109 20.54 -3.40 15.68
N SER A 110 21.23 -3.92 16.70
CA SER A 110 22.36 -4.84 16.52
C SER A 110 21.92 -6.30 16.37
N ASP A 111 20.86 -6.68 17.07
CA ASP A 111 20.33 -8.04 17.03
C ASP A 111 19.33 -8.18 15.87
N PRO A 112 19.47 -9.20 15.00
CA PRO A 112 18.58 -9.35 13.85
C PRO A 112 17.11 -9.49 14.26
N ILE A 113 16.22 -8.66 13.68
CA ILE A 113 14.78 -8.81 13.75
C ILE A 113 14.35 -9.53 12.47
N THR A 114 13.98 -10.81 12.58
CA THR A 114 13.63 -11.67 11.46
C THR A 114 12.19 -12.21 11.54
N SER A 115 11.52 -11.91 12.66
CA SER A 115 10.15 -12.34 12.91
C SER A 115 9.39 -11.29 13.73
N TRP A 116 8.07 -11.41 13.78
CA TRP A 116 7.23 -10.62 14.68
C TRP A 116 7.57 -10.87 16.16
N GLU A 117 7.99 -12.08 16.49
CA GLU A 117 8.44 -12.44 17.83
C GLU A 117 9.74 -11.72 18.19
N ASP A 118 10.71 -11.66 17.28
CA ASP A 118 11.94 -10.89 17.51
C ASP A 118 11.62 -9.40 17.73
N LEU A 119 10.72 -8.84 16.90
CA LEU A 119 10.28 -7.47 17.05
C LEU A 119 9.61 -7.23 18.41
N LYS A 120 8.76 -8.15 18.85
CA LYS A 120 8.10 -8.08 20.15
C LYS A 120 9.11 -8.08 21.30
N ASN A 121 10.12 -8.92 21.22
CA ASN A 121 11.15 -9.10 22.28
C ASN A 121 12.28 -8.06 22.19
N SER A 122 12.27 -7.13 21.25
CA SER A 122 13.22 -6.02 21.13
C SER A 122 12.70 -4.76 21.79
N ASP A 123 13.55 -3.73 21.86
CA ASP A 123 13.16 -2.36 22.26
C ASP A 123 12.89 -1.46 21.03
N ALA A 124 12.84 -2.05 19.84
CA ALA A 124 12.74 -1.31 18.59
C ALA A 124 11.44 -0.51 18.48
N LYS A 125 11.56 0.74 18.02
CA LYS A 125 10.44 1.61 17.68
C LYS A 125 9.98 1.30 16.25
N VAL A 126 8.72 0.90 16.10
CA VAL A 126 8.15 0.44 14.82
C VAL A 126 7.06 1.38 14.32
N THR A 127 6.98 1.54 13.00
CA THR A 127 5.82 2.13 12.33
C THR A 127 5.27 1.20 11.27
N LEU A 128 3.96 1.26 11.09
CA LEU A 128 3.21 0.68 9.97
C LEU A 128 2.72 1.79 9.02
N GLY A 129 2.95 3.07 9.36
CA GLY A 129 2.24 4.19 8.77
C GLY A 129 0.79 4.31 9.25
N ASP A 130 -0.03 5.05 8.52
CA ASP A 130 -1.44 5.29 8.86
C ASP A 130 -2.33 4.16 8.36
N VAL A 131 -2.78 3.28 9.24
CA VAL A 131 -3.64 2.12 8.91
C VAL A 131 -5.06 2.52 8.46
N LEU A 132 -5.50 3.74 8.72
CA LEU A 132 -6.80 4.23 8.27
C LEU A 132 -6.77 4.67 6.80
N ARG A 133 -5.59 4.98 6.26
CA ARG A 133 -5.43 5.62 4.94
C ARG A 133 -4.62 4.78 3.95
N GLY A 134 -3.61 4.06 4.44
CA GLY A 134 -2.63 3.36 3.61
C GLY A 134 -2.92 1.87 3.45
N ALA A 135 -3.00 1.39 2.21
CA ALA A 135 -3.19 -0.03 1.92
C ALA A 135 -2.03 -0.90 2.47
N SER A 136 -0.78 -0.44 2.37
CA SER A 136 0.38 -1.17 2.91
C SER A 136 0.29 -1.31 4.43
N SER A 137 -0.18 -0.26 5.13
CA SER A 137 -0.37 -0.27 6.59
C SER A 137 -1.45 -1.28 7.00
N GLN A 138 -2.56 -1.36 6.26
CA GLN A 138 -3.62 -2.36 6.47
C GLN A 138 -3.10 -3.78 6.24
N MET A 139 -2.31 -3.99 5.18
CA MET A 139 -1.69 -5.29 4.92
C MET A 139 -0.71 -5.70 6.01
N ALA A 140 0.05 -4.77 6.61
CA ALA A 140 0.93 -5.08 7.72
C ALA A 140 0.16 -5.64 8.93
N VAL A 141 -1.02 -5.07 9.25
CA VAL A 141 -1.90 -5.61 10.30
C VAL A 141 -2.39 -7.01 9.95
N LEU A 142 -2.84 -7.23 8.72
CA LEU A 142 -3.32 -8.52 8.26
C LEU A 142 -2.22 -9.60 8.34
N TYR A 143 -1.01 -9.29 7.90
CA TYR A 143 0.12 -10.21 7.95
C TYR A 143 0.54 -10.53 9.39
N CYS A 144 0.48 -9.52 10.29
CA CYS A 144 0.68 -9.76 11.72
C CYS A 144 -0.40 -10.71 12.27
N ALA A 145 -1.67 -10.52 11.90
CA ALA A 145 -2.76 -11.41 12.32
C ALA A 145 -2.48 -12.86 11.93
N TYR A 146 -2.14 -13.11 10.67
CA TYR A 146 -1.78 -14.47 10.21
C TYR A 146 -0.59 -15.04 10.98
N ALA A 147 0.44 -14.24 11.23
CA ALA A 147 1.62 -14.69 11.97
C ALA A 147 1.31 -15.01 13.44
N MET A 148 0.32 -14.34 14.03
CA MET A 148 -0.11 -14.55 15.41
C MET A 148 -1.26 -15.56 15.55
N GLY A 149 -1.62 -16.28 14.46
CA GLY A 149 -2.65 -17.32 14.47
C GLY A 149 -4.08 -16.82 14.23
N GLY A 150 -4.24 -15.59 13.76
CA GLY A 150 -5.49 -15.06 13.21
C GLY A 150 -5.62 -15.29 11.71
N ASP A 151 -6.56 -14.60 11.09
CA ASP A 151 -6.83 -14.62 9.65
C ASP A 151 -7.51 -13.32 9.19
N ALA A 152 -8.01 -13.29 7.94
CA ALA A 152 -8.67 -12.11 7.39
C ALA A 152 -10.01 -11.76 8.06
N GLU A 153 -10.66 -12.71 8.74
CA GLU A 153 -11.92 -12.52 9.46
C GLU A 153 -11.68 -12.30 10.98
N ASN A 154 -10.44 -12.59 11.45
CA ASN A 154 -10.04 -12.44 12.83
C ASN A 154 -8.70 -11.73 12.97
N LEU A 155 -8.74 -10.40 13.14
CA LEU A 155 -7.56 -9.55 13.33
C LEU A 155 -7.19 -9.33 14.81
N ASP A 156 -7.96 -9.86 15.75
CA ASP A 156 -7.74 -9.65 17.20
C ASP A 156 -6.30 -9.98 17.65
N PRO A 157 -5.65 -11.08 17.18
CA PRO A 157 -4.26 -11.36 17.53
C PRO A 157 -3.28 -10.25 17.14
N ALA A 158 -3.47 -9.60 15.98
CA ALA A 158 -2.66 -8.45 15.60
C ALA A 158 -2.95 -7.22 16.45
N PHE A 159 -4.22 -6.96 16.74
CA PHE A 159 -4.58 -5.84 17.60
C PHE A 159 -4.00 -5.99 19.01
N ASP A 160 -4.00 -7.18 19.57
CA ASP A 160 -3.39 -7.44 20.87
C ASP A 160 -1.88 -7.26 20.84
N TYR A 161 -1.23 -7.74 19.76
CA TYR A 161 0.20 -7.54 19.51
C TYR A 161 0.55 -6.05 19.46
N PHE A 162 -0.14 -5.25 18.64
CA PHE A 162 0.16 -3.83 18.51
C PHE A 162 -0.25 -3.00 19.72
N LYS A 163 -1.30 -3.39 20.48
CA LYS A 163 -1.64 -2.76 21.75
C LYS A 163 -0.53 -2.94 22.79
N GLU A 164 0.10 -4.11 22.83
CA GLU A 164 1.24 -4.37 23.72
C GLU A 164 2.39 -3.42 23.39
N LEU A 165 2.84 -3.38 22.12
CA LEU A 165 3.89 -2.46 21.67
C LEU A 165 3.53 -0.98 21.92
N ALA A 166 2.28 -0.60 21.71
CA ALA A 166 1.81 0.76 21.96
C ALA A 166 1.85 1.12 23.46
N SER A 167 1.52 0.16 24.36
CA SER A 167 1.59 0.36 25.81
C SER A 167 3.02 0.62 26.29
N GLU A 168 4.00 0.13 25.56
CA GLU A 168 5.43 0.33 25.80
C GLU A 168 5.99 1.61 25.11
N GLY A 169 5.14 2.35 24.37
CA GLY A 169 5.54 3.56 23.63
C GLY A 169 6.37 3.26 22.37
N ARG A 170 6.31 2.05 21.86
CA ARG A 170 7.12 1.57 20.72
C ARG A 170 6.44 1.72 19.36
N ILE A 171 5.16 2.07 19.30
CA ILE A 171 4.46 2.36 18.04
C ILE A 171 4.60 3.83 17.70
N ASP A 172 5.12 4.10 16.51
CA ASP A 172 5.07 5.42 15.90
C ASP A 172 3.91 5.46 14.90
N VAL A 173 2.97 6.36 15.10
CA VAL A 173 1.76 6.51 14.26
C VAL A 173 1.95 7.52 13.13
N ALA A 174 3.11 8.18 13.07
CA ALA A 174 3.41 9.09 11.98
C ALA A 174 3.69 8.29 10.69
N ASP A 175 3.63 9.02 9.58
CA ASP A 175 3.87 8.43 8.27
C ASP A 175 5.21 7.68 8.19
N GLY A 176 5.17 6.46 7.66
CA GLY A 176 6.32 5.59 7.56
C GLY A 176 7.08 5.84 6.27
N SER A 177 8.30 6.37 6.37
CA SER A 177 9.16 6.54 5.21
C SER A 177 10.57 5.99 5.44
N VAL A 178 11.24 5.63 4.34
CA VAL A 178 12.64 5.17 4.36
C VAL A 178 13.58 6.26 4.88
N GLU A 179 13.26 7.53 4.63
CA GLU A 179 14.02 8.68 5.14
C GLU A 179 13.98 8.74 6.67
N ARG A 180 12.82 8.54 7.28
CA ARG A 180 12.69 8.49 8.76
C ARG A 180 13.45 7.31 9.35
N LEU A 181 13.38 6.14 8.70
CA LEU A 181 14.15 4.97 9.08
C LEU A 181 15.67 5.26 9.00
N THR A 182 16.11 5.85 7.89
CA THR A 182 17.54 6.16 7.66
C THR A 182 18.07 7.19 8.67
N ARG A 183 17.23 8.18 9.05
CA ARG A 183 17.59 9.16 10.08
C ARG A 183 17.53 8.63 11.51
N GLY A 184 17.06 7.40 11.70
CA GLY A 184 16.96 6.77 13.03
C GLY A 184 15.81 7.32 13.88
N GLU A 185 14.79 7.92 13.27
CA GLU A 185 13.57 8.37 13.97
C GLU A 185 12.67 7.19 14.34
N ILE A 186 12.77 6.12 13.56
CA ILE A 186 12.16 4.81 13.77
C ILE A 186 13.22 3.73 13.53
N ASP A 187 13.06 2.56 14.13
CA ASP A 187 14.00 1.45 14.02
C ASP A 187 13.52 0.39 13.02
N VAL A 188 12.20 0.24 12.90
CA VAL A 188 11.57 -0.73 12.00
C VAL A 188 10.41 -0.06 11.24
N LEU A 189 10.42 -0.22 9.92
CA LEU A 189 9.32 0.16 9.04
C LEU A 189 8.74 -1.12 8.41
N VAL A 190 7.47 -1.41 8.70
CA VAL A 190 6.77 -2.53 8.04
C VAL A 190 6.02 -1.97 6.83
N THR A 191 6.43 -2.38 5.64
CA THR A 191 5.88 -1.87 4.38
C THR A 191 6.04 -2.90 3.25
N ARG A 192 5.53 -2.58 2.07
CA ARG A 192 5.81 -3.35 0.84
C ARG A 192 7.19 -2.99 0.29
N VAL A 193 7.88 -3.98 -0.25
CA VAL A 193 9.12 -3.86 -1.03
C VAL A 193 8.99 -4.65 -2.32
#